data_e7ebd65bad13584e5bb239c5160790ca
#
_entry.id   e7ebd65bad13584e5bb239c5160790ca
#
_cell.length_a   1.000
_cell.length_b   1.000
_cell.length_c   1.000
_cell.angle_alpha   90.00
_cell.angle_beta   90.00
_cell.angle_gamma   90.00
#
_symmetry.space_group_name_H-M   'P 1'
#
loop_
_entity.id
_entity.type
_entity.pdbx_description
1 polymer ?
#
loop_
_entity_poly.entity_id
_entity_poly.type
_entity_poly.pdbx_seq_one_letter_code
_entity_poly.pdbx_strand_id
1 'polypeptide(L)'
;MENESTTEFRPLILVAEDDDSNFKLIKAIIGKKCDILWAKNGEEIVNLFRENRDRAAAILMDIKMPVMTGLDATVIIRKENQNIPIIMQTAYAFSTDKENAMKCGVG
;
A
#
# COMPACT_ATOMS: atom_id res chain seq x y z
N MET A 1 7.38 8.81 -27.77
CA MET A 1 6.97 8.47 -27.46
C MET A 1 7.07 8.14 -27.13
N GLU A 2 6.97 8.25 -26.99
CA GLU A 2 6.73 7.82 -26.59
C GLU A 2 6.76 7.20 -26.32
N ASN A 3 7.01 7.16 -26.35
CA ASN A 3 6.78 6.36 -25.98
C ASN A 3 6.86 5.70 -25.82
N GLU A 4 7.00 5.87 -25.93
CA GLU A 4 6.78 5.19 -25.68
C GLU A 4 6.67 4.38 -25.34
N SER A 5 6.75 4.63 -25.58
CA SER A 5 6.36 3.95 -25.25
C SER A 5 6.26 3.28 -24.77
N THR A 6 5.63 4.01 -24.76
CA THR A 6 4.92 2.83 -24.57
C THR A 6 5.55 1.60 -23.90
N THR A 7 6.71 1.46 -24.04
CA THR A 7 7.42 0.35 -23.42
C THR A 7 7.77 0.64 -21.97
N GLU A 8 7.24 1.71 -21.48
CA GLU A 8 7.52 2.14 -20.13
C GLU A 8 6.91 1.20 -19.11
N PHE A 9 7.71 0.67 -18.22
CA PHE A 9 7.24 -0.17 -17.13
C PHE A 9 6.51 0.68 -16.09
N ARG A 10 5.31 0.25 -15.72
CA ARG A 10 4.52 0.93 -14.69
C ARG A 10 4.26 -0.06 -13.56
N PRO A 11 4.97 0.06 -12.44
CA PRO A 11 4.71 -0.83 -11.31
C PRO A 11 3.32 -0.61 -10.74
N LEU A 12 2.71 -1.69 -10.29
CA LEU A 12 1.40 -1.62 -9.62
C LEU A 12 1.62 -1.43 -8.14
N ILE A 13 1.06 -0.34 -7.61
CA ILE A 13 1.11 -0.02 -6.18
C ILE A 13 -0.30 -0.16 -5.62
N LEU A 14 -0.44 -0.94 -4.56
CA LEU A 14 -1.69 -1.05 -3.84
C LEU A 14 -1.67 -0.01 -2.71
N VAL A 15 -2.72 0.80 -2.62
CA VAL A 15 -2.78 1.88 -1.64
C VAL A 15 -3.96 1.65 -0.71
N ALA A 16 -3.68 1.52 0.58
CA ALA A 16 -4.70 1.44 1.61
C ALA A 16 -4.77 2.78 2.34
N GLU A 17 -5.85 3.50 2.13
CA GLU A 17 -6.05 4.84 2.68
C GLU A 17 -7.55 5.12 2.78
N ASP A 18 -8.04 5.44 3.97
CA ASP A 18 -9.46 5.68 4.16
C ASP A 18 -9.86 7.14 3.89
N ASP A 19 -8.92 8.05 3.81
CA ASP A 19 -9.18 9.47 3.57
C ASP A 19 -9.01 9.80 2.09
N ASP A 20 -10.08 10.29 1.47
CA ASP A 20 -10.07 10.63 0.04
C ASP A 20 -9.03 11.71 -0.28
N SER A 21 -8.86 12.69 0.60
CA SER A 21 -7.90 13.78 0.38
C SER A 21 -6.47 13.25 0.37
N ASN A 22 -6.15 12.36 1.31
CA ASN A 22 -4.83 11.75 1.37
C ASN A 22 -4.58 10.88 0.15
N PHE A 23 -5.59 10.11 -0.27
CA PHE A 23 -5.44 9.29 -1.48
C PHE A 23 -5.19 10.16 -2.71
N LYS A 24 -5.92 11.27 -2.85
CA LYS A 24 -5.71 12.17 -3.99
C LYS A 24 -4.30 12.72 -4.01
N LEU A 25 -3.73 13.02 -2.84
CA LEU A 25 -2.36 13.50 -2.75
C LEU A 25 -1.37 12.42 -3.19
N ILE A 26 -1.57 11.20 -2.72
CA ILE A 26 -0.72 10.06 -3.12
C ILE A 26 -0.79 9.87 -4.63
N LYS A 27 -2.00 9.86 -5.17
CA LYS A 27 -2.19 9.70 -6.61
C LYS A 27 -1.51 10.80 -7.41
N ALA A 28 -1.55 12.03 -6.91
CA ALA A 28 -0.88 13.15 -7.58
C ALA A 28 0.64 12.97 -7.58
N ILE A 29 1.19 12.37 -6.54
CA ILE A 29 2.64 12.19 -6.42
C ILE A 29 3.14 11.03 -7.28
N ILE A 30 2.48 9.87 -7.21
CA ILE A 30 3.01 8.66 -7.84
C ILE A 30 2.23 8.21 -9.07
N GLY A 31 1.03 8.74 -9.29
CA GLY A 31 0.15 8.25 -10.36
C GLY A 31 0.69 8.42 -11.77
N LYS A 32 1.66 9.30 -11.97
CA LYS A 32 2.27 9.50 -13.27
C LYS A 32 3.19 8.36 -13.67
N LYS A 33 3.75 7.66 -12.70
CA LYS A 33 4.75 6.62 -12.93
C LYS A 33 4.29 5.23 -12.51
N CYS A 34 3.21 5.14 -11.75
CA CYS A 34 2.73 3.89 -11.21
C CYS A 34 1.25 3.70 -11.49
N ASP A 35 0.85 2.46 -11.67
CA ASP A 35 -0.56 2.11 -11.62
C ASP A 35 -0.96 1.97 -10.16
N ILE A 36 -2.16 2.39 -9.82
CA ILE A 36 -2.63 2.40 -8.42
C ILE A 36 -3.97 1.70 -8.32
N LEU A 37 -4.10 0.81 -7.34
CA LEU A 37 -5.38 0.29 -6.90
C LEU A 37 -5.60 0.74 -5.46
N TRP A 38 -6.81 1.18 -5.16
CA TRP A 38 -7.14 1.84 -3.90
C TRP A 38 -8.04 0.97 -3.05
N ALA A 39 -7.63 0.77 -1.79
CA ALA A 39 -8.42 0.12 -0.76
C ALA A 39 -8.70 1.13 0.34
N LYS A 40 -9.91 1.09 0.92
CA LYS A 40 -10.30 2.05 1.95
C LYS A 40 -10.19 1.49 3.37
N ASN A 41 -9.87 0.22 3.50
CA ASN A 41 -9.67 -0.39 4.82
C ASN A 41 -8.76 -1.61 4.68
N GLY A 42 -8.43 -2.21 5.82
CA GLY A 42 -7.50 -3.33 5.85
C GLY A 42 -8.01 -4.57 5.14
N GLU A 43 -9.30 -4.83 5.22
CA GLU A 43 -9.89 -5.97 4.55
C GLU A 43 -9.78 -5.84 3.03
N GLU A 44 -10.09 -4.64 2.53
CA GLU A 44 -10.01 -4.39 1.10
C GLU A 44 -8.57 -4.52 0.59
N ILE A 45 -7.57 -4.05 1.34
CA ILE A 45 -6.19 -4.14 0.88
C ILE A 45 -5.71 -5.60 0.85
N VAL A 46 -6.13 -6.40 1.80
CA VAL A 46 -5.81 -7.83 1.79
C VAL A 46 -6.40 -8.49 0.55
N ASN A 47 -7.66 -8.19 0.23
CA ASN A 47 -8.32 -8.73 -0.96
C ASN A 47 -7.63 -8.26 -2.24
N LEU A 48 -7.30 -6.97 -2.34
CA LEU A 48 -6.58 -6.46 -3.50
C LEU A 48 -5.21 -7.14 -3.66
N PHE A 49 -4.51 -7.36 -2.56
CA PHE A 49 -3.24 -8.06 -2.60
C PHE A 49 -3.41 -9.48 -3.16
N ARG A 50 -4.43 -10.21 -2.68
CA ARG A 50 -4.67 -11.57 -3.15
C ARG A 50 -5.02 -11.64 -4.62
N GLU A 51 -5.77 -10.66 -5.11
CA GLU A 51 -6.16 -10.59 -6.51
C GLU A 51 -5.01 -10.17 -7.43
N ASN A 52 -4.00 -9.52 -6.89
CA ASN A 52 -2.92 -8.95 -7.67
C ASN A 52 -1.53 -9.38 -7.20
N ARG A 53 -1.44 -10.51 -6.50
CA ARG A 53 -0.18 -10.90 -5.84
C ARG A 53 1.00 -11.02 -6.81
N ASP A 54 0.75 -11.39 -8.05
CA ASP A 54 1.82 -11.53 -9.05
C ASP A 54 2.23 -10.22 -9.68
N ARG A 55 1.37 -9.19 -9.60
CA ARG A 55 1.62 -7.90 -10.22
C ARG A 55 2.03 -6.82 -9.24
N ALA A 56 1.59 -6.91 -8.00
CA ALA A 56 1.80 -5.85 -7.03
C ALA A 56 3.28 -5.69 -6.73
N ALA A 57 3.79 -4.48 -6.93
CA ALA A 57 5.18 -4.17 -6.68
C ALA A 57 5.42 -3.71 -5.25
N ALA A 58 4.43 -3.05 -4.65
CA ALA A 58 4.53 -2.55 -3.28
C ALA A 58 3.15 -2.18 -2.76
N ILE A 59 3.05 -1.98 -1.46
CA ILE A 59 1.83 -1.57 -0.79
C ILE A 59 2.13 -0.33 0.04
N LEU A 60 1.33 0.72 -0.14
CA LEU A 60 1.33 1.87 0.76
C LEU A 60 0.16 1.66 1.71
N MET A 61 0.44 1.63 3.01
CA MET A 61 -0.52 1.20 4.01
C MET A 61 -0.71 2.27 5.08
N ASP A 62 -1.95 2.74 5.23
CA ASP A 62 -2.30 3.59 6.37
C ASP A 62 -2.49 2.68 7.59
N ILE A 63 -1.99 3.10 8.73
CA ILE A 63 -2.13 2.33 9.96
C ILE A 63 -3.56 2.41 10.49
N LYS A 64 -4.13 3.59 10.49
CA LYS A 64 -5.44 3.83 11.12
C LYS A 64 -6.54 3.81 10.08
N MET A 65 -7.15 2.66 9.93
CA MET A 65 -8.27 2.48 9.01
C MET A 65 -9.41 1.77 9.73
N PRO A 66 -10.66 1.98 9.28
CA PRO A 66 -11.79 1.25 9.84
C PRO A 66 -11.76 -0.22 9.43
N VAL A 67 -12.56 -1.03 10.11
CA VAL A 67 -12.78 -2.45 9.87
C VAL A 67 -11.54 -3.27 10.26
N MET A 68 -10.42 -3.05 9.59
CA MET A 68 -9.16 -3.74 9.87
C MET A 68 -8.04 -2.73 9.73
N THR A 69 -7.20 -2.63 10.75
CA THR A 69 -6.08 -1.67 10.73
C THR A 69 -5.01 -2.09 9.73
N GLY A 70 -4.15 -1.13 9.37
CA GLY A 70 -3.03 -1.43 8.49
C GLY A 70 -2.06 -2.42 9.12
N LEU A 71 -1.90 -2.40 10.44
CA LEU A 71 -1.05 -3.38 11.13
C LEU A 71 -1.61 -4.79 11.00
N ASP A 72 -2.92 -4.96 11.22
CA ASP A 72 -3.56 -6.25 11.08
C ASP A 72 -3.46 -6.77 9.64
N ALA A 73 -3.72 -5.89 8.68
CA ALA A 73 -3.62 -6.27 7.27
C ALA A 73 -2.20 -6.70 6.92
N THR A 74 -1.20 -6.00 7.45
CA THR A 74 0.21 -6.33 7.22
C THR A 74 0.54 -7.73 7.73
N VAL A 75 0.05 -8.08 8.92
CA VAL A 75 0.28 -9.42 9.47
C VAL A 75 -0.28 -10.48 8.53
N ILE A 76 -1.49 -10.27 8.04
CA ILE A 76 -2.13 -11.24 7.14
C ILE A 76 -1.34 -11.35 5.83
N ILE A 77 -0.96 -10.23 5.24
CA ILE A 77 -0.23 -10.23 3.98
C ILE A 77 1.15 -10.90 4.15
N ARG A 78 1.82 -10.64 5.26
CA ARG A 78 3.14 -11.24 5.51
C ARG A 78 3.10 -12.76 5.68
N LYS A 79 1.98 -13.31 6.08
CA LYS A 79 1.82 -14.77 6.10
C LYS A 79 1.80 -15.36 4.70
N GLU A 80 1.41 -14.58 3.71
CA GLU A 80 1.29 -15.03 2.33
C GLU A 80 2.46 -14.60 1.46
N ASN A 81 3.11 -13.48 1.80
CA ASN A 81 4.25 -12.95 1.04
C ASN A 81 5.15 -12.17 1.98
N GLN A 82 6.35 -12.70 2.21
CA GLN A 82 7.31 -12.09 3.14
C GLN A 82 8.18 -11.03 2.47
N ASN A 83 8.10 -10.89 1.15
CA ASN A 83 9.05 -10.08 0.39
C ASN A 83 8.49 -8.79 -0.18
N ILE A 84 7.17 -8.69 -0.38
CA ILE A 84 6.61 -7.48 -0.98
C ILE A 84 6.86 -6.27 -0.07
N PRO A 85 7.40 -5.17 -0.59
CA PRO A 85 7.58 -3.98 0.22
C PRO A 85 6.24 -3.43 0.71
N ILE A 86 6.15 -3.19 2.02
CA ILE A 86 4.98 -2.56 2.64
C ILE A 86 5.48 -1.32 3.34
N ILE A 87 5.01 -0.16 2.86
CA ILE A 87 5.42 1.13 3.40
C ILE A 87 4.26 1.67 4.21
N MET A 88 4.46 1.78 5.52
CA MET A 88 3.43 2.31 6.40
C MET A 88 3.38 3.82 6.31
N GLN A 89 2.18 4.35 6.20
CA GLN A 89 1.93 5.77 6.23
C GLN A 89 0.97 6.07 7.37
N THR A 90 1.26 7.12 8.11
CA THR A 90 0.39 7.56 9.18
C THR A 90 0.52 9.06 9.32
N ALA A 91 -0.58 9.71 9.70
CA ALA A 91 -0.54 11.12 10.06
C ALA A 91 0.28 11.33 11.33
N TYR A 92 0.54 10.26 12.06
CA TYR A 92 1.33 10.31 13.30
C TYR A 92 2.67 9.64 13.05
N ALA A 93 3.69 10.42 12.86
CA ALA A 93 5.04 9.91 12.63
C ALA A 93 5.77 9.66 13.96
N PHE A 94 5.10 8.98 14.89
CA PHE A 94 5.67 8.72 16.20
C PHE A 94 6.44 7.40 16.22
N SER A 95 7.49 7.37 17.02
CA SER A 95 8.34 6.18 17.13
C SER A 95 7.56 4.93 17.53
N THR A 96 6.54 5.08 18.37
CA THR A 96 5.71 3.94 18.80
C THR A 96 5.03 3.26 17.62
N ASP A 97 4.47 4.07 16.71
CA ASP A 97 3.83 3.51 15.52
C ASP A 97 4.84 2.84 14.60
N LYS A 98 6.04 3.42 14.49
CA LYS A 98 7.11 2.80 13.70
C LYS A 98 7.51 1.45 14.28
N GLU A 99 7.65 1.36 15.60
CA GLU A 99 8.00 0.10 16.25
C GLU A 99 6.95 -0.96 15.99
N ASN A 100 5.67 -0.60 16.13
CA ASN A 100 4.59 -1.53 15.87
C ASN A 100 4.58 -2.00 14.43
N ALA A 101 4.82 -1.09 13.50
CA ALA A 101 4.87 -1.41 12.08
C ALA A 101 6.01 -2.40 11.79
N MET A 102 7.18 -2.16 12.36
CA MET A 102 8.32 -3.06 12.17
C MET A 102 8.05 -4.45 12.73
N LYS A 103 7.38 -4.54 13.88
CA LYS A 103 7.01 -5.83 14.48
C LYS A 103 6.05 -6.59 13.58
N CYS A 104 5.25 -5.90 12.78
CA CYS A 104 4.32 -6.52 11.83
C CYS A 104 4.98 -6.91 10.52
N GLY A 105 6.25 -6.62 10.34
CA GLY A 105 6.98 -7.01 9.15
C GLY A 105 7.04 -5.96 8.05
N VAL A 106 6.81 -4.71 8.38
CA VAL A 106 6.99 -3.61 7.44
C VAL A 106 8.46 -3.40 7.19
N GLY A 107 8.81 -3.27 5.94
CA GLY A 107 10.23 -3.15 5.64
C GLY A 107 10.60 -2.09 4.66
#